data_27b1856dea1fb7c6ede99edcbba2e102
#
_entry.id   27b1856dea1fb7c6ede99edcbba2e102
#
_cell.length_a   1.000
_cell.length_b   1.000
_cell.length_c   1.000
_cell.angle_alpha   90.00
_cell.angle_beta   90.00
_cell.angle_gamma   90.00
#
_symmetry.space_group_name_H-M   'P 1'
#
loop_
_entity.id
_entity.type
_entity.pdbx_description
1 polymer ?
#
loop_
_entity_poly.entity_id
_entity_poly.type
_entity_poly.pdbx_seq_one_letter_code
_entity_poly.pdbx_strand_id
1 'polypeptide(L)'
;MKRGLGVALAVLAWALPGLAAARPVWTDARSLASAGGNVRVHYTTTGVDAVLIGDVNGDLVPDYVAEVAAVADTTLANLASRGFRAPLGDGTLGGDGRFDIYLINFASADGHFMGETCSGAPRTCSGYIEMENDLVGFSYPTRSEGIQVLVSHELFHAVQAAYPGDLPVAWSEGSATWNEEIAFPAQNDFERLIPSFLAKTARPFERSGAGFGDLYPYGAALWPHYLELKFGAGTVRGVFELAPMEFLDAADSVLRGKGSSLGAAFAEFTRWNLMTAERSDPARGWPAAAGWPSVMLEPALAGALPLSGEVWVEGLSARYQPIDVEAGAGAQKLRLTATPGGGAEVALGLYVWDGRQLGELVEGRAEAGALLAEVTPGAATRLFAVVSGVTRGKALAPIALKLEVAPAVSPSPKPGGDGGGCAVGVGVGQGGGEGGGLGLVGLVGLLMVLGGVIGAQRPSTSTSTSGRDRVR
;
A
#
# COMPACT_ATOMS: atom_id res chain seq x y z
N MET A 1 5.49 31.50 -15.93
CA MET A 1 4.26 30.79 -16.28
C MET A 1 4.24 29.52 -15.44
N LYS A 2 3.40 29.50 -14.41
CA LYS A 2 3.22 28.30 -13.57
C LYS A 2 2.35 27.32 -14.35
N ARG A 3 2.94 26.24 -14.88
CA ARG A 3 2.18 25.12 -15.42
C ARG A 3 1.50 24.43 -14.22
N GLY A 4 0.18 24.56 -14.14
CA GLY A 4 -0.60 23.80 -13.17
C GLY A 4 -0.41 22.30 -13.46
N LEU A 5 -0.06 21.52 -12.45
CA LEU A 5 -0.14 20.07 -12.50
C LEU A 5 -1.63 19.72 -12.66
N GLY A 6 -2.04 19.42 -13.88
CA GLY A 6 -3.28 18.71 -14.11
C GLY A 6 -3.02 17.24 -13.73
N VAL A 7 -3.47 16.84 -12.58
CA VAL A 7 -3.52 15.42 -12.21
C VAL A 7 -4.85 14.91 -12.75
N ALA A 8 -4.79 13.92 -13.60
CA ALA A 8 -5.94 13.16 -14.04
C ALA A 8 -6.63 12.53 -12.83
N LEU A 9 -7.91 12.71 -12.71
CA LEU A 9 -8.73 12.17 -11.63
C LEU A 9 -9.76 11.23 -12.23
N ALA A 10 -9.51 9.95 -12.09
CA ALA A 10 -10.59 8.97 -12.22
C ALA A 10 -11.61 9.23 -11.10
N VAL A 11 -12.86 9.39 -11.45
CA VAL A 11 -13.97 9.54 -10.51
C VAL A 11 -14.78 8.27 -10.57
N LEU A 12 -14.79 7.51 -9.49
CA LEU A 12 -15.72 6.40 -9.32
C LEU A 12 -17.14 6.98 -9.29
N ALA A 13 -17.78 7.09 -10.44
CA ALA A 13 -19.20 7.44 -10.53
C ALA A 13 -20.02 6.21 -10.19
N TRP A 14 -20.24 5.97 -8.89
CA TRP A 14 -21.32 5.08 -8.46
C TRP A 14 -22.63 5.71 -8.89
N ALA A 15 -23.22 5.22 -9.99
CA ALA A 15 -24.52 5.68 -10.44
C ALA A 15 -25.51 5.57 -9.28
N LEU A 16 -26.14 6.69 -8.93
CA LEU A 16 -27.29 6.71 -8.04
C LEU A 16 -28.34 5.74 -8.60
N PRO A 17 -28.96 4.89 -7.79
CA PRO A 17 -29.94 3.96 -8.28
C PRO A 17 -31.10 4.75 -8.95
N GLY A 18 -31.19 4.63 -10.28
CA GLY A 18 -32.29 5.20 -11.06
C GLY A 18 -31.95 5.88 -12.38
N LEU A 19 -30.71 6.19 -12.68
CA LEU A 19 -30.28 6.69 -13.99
C LEU A 19 -29.08 5.86 -14.44
N ALA A 20 -29.33 4.78 -15.17
CA ALA A 20 -28.27 4.17 -15.96
C ALA A 20 -27.77 5.25 -16.94
N ALA A 21 -26.50 5.64 -16.84
CA ALA A 21 -25.89 6.51 -17.83
C ALA A 21 -26.00 5.77 -19.18
N ALA A 22 -26.53 6.46 -20.19
CA ALA A 22 -26.66 5.86 -21.51
C ALA A 22 -25.26 5.74 -22.12
N ARG A 23 -24.93 4.58 -22.65
CA ARG A 23 -23.69 4.37 -23.41
C ARG A 23 -23.54 5.41 -24.53
N PRO A 24 -22.33 5.91 -24.80
CA PRO A 24 -22.09 6.85 -25.89
C PRO A 24 -22.60 6.31 -27.24
N VAL A 25 -23.24 7.18 -28.03
CA VAL A 25 -23.79 6.85 -29.36
C VAL A 25 -23.34 7.90 -30.36
N TRP A 26 -22.71 7.45 -31.43
CA TRP A 26 -22.25 8.33 -32.52
C TRP A 26 -22.89 7.97 -33.85
N THR A 27 -23.02 8.95 -34.74
CA THR A 27 -23.49 8.72 -36.11
C THR A 27 -22.47 7.93 -36.92
N ASP A 28 -21.16 8.13 -36.68
CA ASP A 28 -20.03 7.39 -37.26
C ASP A 28 -19.43 6.45 -36.21
N ALA A 29 -20.27 5.61 -35.58
CA ALA A 29 -19.83 4.66 -34.58
C ALA A 29 -18.99 3.54 -35.21
N ARG A 30 -17.80 3.32 -34.65
CA ARG A 30 -16.89 2.23 -35.03
C ARG A 30 -16.51 1.43 -33.79
N SER A 31 -16.03 0.21 -34.00
CA SER A 31 -15.48 -0.57 -32.89
C SER A 31 -14.40 -1.53 -33.35
N LEU A 32 -13.48 -1.84 -32.45
CA LEU A 32 -12.42 -2.83 -32.58
C LEU A 32 -12.59 -3.90 -31.51
N ALA A 33 -12.69 -5.16 -31.90
CA ALA A 33 -12.53 -6.27 -30.96
C ALA A 33 -11.02 -6.47 -30.70
N SER A 34 -10.63 -6.59 -29.43
CA SER A 34 -9.24 -6.88 -29.09
C SER A 34 -8.78 -8.23 -29.62
N ALA A 35 -7.48 -8.41 -29.84
CA ALA A 35 -6.91 -9.65 -30.36
C ALA A 35 -7.13 -10.84 -29.40
N GLY A 36 -7.13 -10.61 -28.08
CA GLY A 36 -7.46 -11.61 -27.05
C GLY A 36 -8.95 -11.93 -26.96
N GLY A 37 -9.80 -11.13 -27.64
CA GLY A 37 -11.24 -11.36 -27.71
C GLY A 37 -12.01 -10.99 -26.43
N ASN A 38 -11.37 -10.33 -25.47
CA ASN A 38 -11.98 -10.01 -24.18
C ASN A 38 -12.67 -8.65 -24.16
N VAL A 39 -12.22 -7.73 -25.00
CA VAL A 39 -12.62 -6.31 -24.96
C VAL A 39 -13.11 -5.85 -26.34
N ARG A 40 -14.04 -4.93 -26.36
CA ARG A 40 -14.46 -4.16 -27.53
C ARG A 40 -14.25 -2.68 -27.26
N VAL A 41 -13.44 -2.04 -28.08
CA VAL A 41 -13.18 -0.60 -28.02
C VAL A 41 -14.08 0.12 -29.01
N HIS A 42 -14.93 1.01 -28.52
CA HIS A 42 -15.85 1.82 -29.30
C HIS A 42 -15.28 3.22 -29.51
N TYR A 43 -15.38 3.75 -30.71
CA TYR A 43 -14.81 5.04 -31.05
C TYR A 43 -15.52 5.70 -32.23
N THR A 44 -15.25 6.99 -32.44
CA THR A 44 -15.61 7.72 -33.65
C THR A 44 -14.38 8.41 -34.21
N THR A 45 -14.40 8.72 -35.53
CA THR A 45 -13.35 9.53 -36.18
C THR A 45 -13.83 10.94 -36.53
N THR A 46 -15.03 11.32 -36.06
CA THR A 46 -15.65 12.63 -36.33
C THR A 46 -16.24 13.25 -35.06
N GLY A 47 -16.35 14.57 -35.05
CA GLY A 47 -16.93 15.30 -33.93
C GLY A 47 -15.94 15.54 -32.79
N VAL A 48 -16.48 15.86 -31.61
CA VAL A 48 -15.68 16.18 -30.41
C VAL A 48 -14.99 14.95 -29.81
N ASP A 49 -15.61 13.80 -29.97
CA ASP A 49 -15.12 12.51 -29.46
C ASP A 49 -14.19 11.81 -30.46
N ALA A 50 -13.80 12.49 -31.56
CA ALA A 50 -12.95 11.88 -32.58
C ALA A 50 -11.61 11.46 -31.99
N VAL A 51 -11.25 10.18 -32.15
CA VAL A 51 -9.92 9.68 -31.76
C VAL A 51 -8.83 10.19 -32.70
N LEU A 52 -7.59 10.10 -32.26
CA LEU A 52 -6.43 10.32 -33.13
C LEU A 52 -6.41 9.28 -34.24
N ILE A 53 -6.40 9.74 -35.51
CA ILE A 53 -6.56 8.89 -36.70
C ILE A 53 -5.23 8.36 -37.27
N GLY A 54 -4.10 8.52 -36.55
CA GLY A 54 -2.82 7.93 -36.97
C GLY A 54 -2.94 6.42 -37.17
N ASP A 55 -2.46 5.92 -38.30
CA ASP A 55 -2.48 4.51 -38.68
C ASP A 55 -1.15 4.22 -39.39
N VAL A 56 -0.15 3.83 -38.62
CA VAL A 56 1.24 3.64 -39.12
C VAL A 56 1.38 2.31 -39.88
N ASN A 57 0.61 1.30 -39.48
CA ASN A 57 0.67 -0.03 -40.07
C ASN A 57 -0.24 -0.19 -41.30
N GLY A 58 -1.17 0.75 -41.53
CA GLY A 58 -2.07 0.80 -42.71
C GLY A 58 -3.21 -0.22 -42.62
N ASP A 59 -3.63 -0.65 -41.45
CA ASP A 59 -4.69 -1.64 -41.25
C ASP A 59 -6.10 -1.02 -41.15
N LEU A 60 -6.20 0.30 -41.30
CA LEU A 60 -7.42 1.10 -41.22
C LEU A 60 -8.01 1.22 -39.83
N VAL A 61 -7.27 0.82 -38.79
CA VAL A 61 -7.59 1.03 -37.38
C VAL A 61 -6.64 2.11 -36.83
N PRO A 62 -7.15 3.15 -36.17
CA PRO A 62 -6.26 4.12 -35.52
C PRO A 62 -5.34 3.45 -34.50
N ASP A 63 -4.04 3.77 -34.55
CA ASP A 63 -3.04 3.21 -33.62
C ASP A 63 -3.45 3.40 -32.15
N TYR A 64 -4.07 4.54 -31.81
CA TYR A 64 -4.60 4.80 -30.48
C TYR A 64 -5.61 3.75 -30.03
N VAL A 65 -6.55 3.40 -30.87
CA VAL A 65 -7.59 2.40 -30.60
C VAL A 65 -7.00 0.99 -30.47
N ALA A 66 -6.05 0.67 -31.37
CA ALA A 66 -5.34 -0.60 -31.34
C ALA A 66 -4.52 -0.76 -30.05
N GLU A 67 -3.87 0.30 -29.59
CA GLU A 67 -3.08 0.31 -28.36
C GLU A 67 -3.97 0.14 -27.11
N VAL A 68 -5.11 0.85 -27.02
CA VAL A 68 -6.09 0.68 -25.94
C VAL A 68 -6.55 -0.78 -25.85
N ALA A 69 -6.89 -1.39 -26.98
CA ALA A 69 -7.32 -2.80 -27.04
C ALA A 69 -6.23 -3.76 -26.57
N ALA A 70 -4.98 -3.53 -26.97
CA ALA A 70 -3.84 -4.37 -26.60
C ALA A 70 -3.48 -4.25 -25.13
N VAL A 71 -3.53 -3.03 -24.57
CA VAL A 71 -3.30 -2.76 -23.15
C VAL A 71 -4.39 -3.40 -22.30
N ALA A 72 -5.65 -3.34 -22.73
CA ALA A 72 -6.76 -3.99 -22.04
C ALA A 72 -6.60 -5.52 -21.98
N ASP A 73 -6.25 -6.17 -23.09
CA ASP A 73 -5.97 -7.61 -23.11
C ASP A 73 -4.82 -7.98 -22.17
N THR A 74 -3.74 -7.19 -22.18
CA THR A 74 -2.57 -7.40 -21.29
C THR A 74 -2.96 -7.29 -19.82
N THR A 75 -3.74 -6.28 -19.47
CA THR A 75 -4.22 -6.05 -18.09
C THR A 75 -5.10 -7.21 -17.62
N LEU A 76 -6.09 -7.62 -18.43
CA LEU A 76 -6.99 -8.73 -18.08
C LEU A 76 -6.25 -10.06 -17.97
N ALA A 77 -5.28 -10.32 -18.86
CA ALA A 77 -4.44 -11.52 -18.77
C ALA A 77 -3.57 -11.53 -17.50
N ASN A 78 -3.01 -10.38 -17.11
CA ASN A 78 -2.26 -10.25 -15.87
C ASN A 78 -3.15 -10.54 -14.65
N LEU A 79 -4.31 -9.91 -14.56
CA LEU A 79 -5.28 -10.10 -13.47
C LEU A 79 -5.77 -11.57 -13.39
N ALA A 80 -6.09 -12.18 -14.54
CA ALA A 80 -6.48 -13.60 -14.60
C ALA A 80 -5.35 -14.52 -14.11
N SER A 81 -4.08 -14.25 -14.48
CA SER A 81 -2.93 -15.03 -14.03
C SER A 81 -2.72 -14.96 -12.50
N ARG A 82 -3.16 -13.86 -11.88
CA ARG A 82 -3.17 -13.64 -10.43
C ARG A 82 -4.41 -14.20 -9.73
N GLY A 83 -5.36 -14.73 -10.51
CA GLY A 83 -6.58 -15.37 -10.02
C GLY A 83 -7.70 -14.40 -9.63
N PHE A 84 -7.67 -13.15 -10.07
CA PHE A 84 -8.81 -12.24 -9.91
C PHE A 84 -9.97 -12.68 -10.79
N ARG A 85 -11.20 -12.35 -10.37
CA ARG A 85 -12.39 -12.54 -11.20
C ARG A 85 -12.31 -11.65 -12.43
N ALA A 86 -12.85 -12.12 -13.54
CA ALA A 86 -13.04 -11.26 -14.71
C ALA A 86 -14.14 -10.21 -14.41
N PRO A 87 -14.12 -9.06 -15.09
CA PRO A 87 -15.28 -8.16 -15.14
C PRO A 87 -16.55 -8.93 -15.48
N LEU A 88 -17.68 -8.52 -14.91
CA LEU A 88 -18.95 -9.19 -15.21
C LEU A 88 -19.40 -8.84 -16.63
N GLY A 89 -19.87 -9.86 -17.35
CA GLY A 89 -20.45 -9.67 -18.67
C GLY A 89 -21.79 -8.93 -18.60
N ASP A 90 -22.05 -8.09 -19.59
CA ASP A 90 -23.25 -7.27 -19.72
C ASP A 90 -24.29 -7.86 -20.70
N GLY A 91 -24.08 -9.10 -21.11
CA GLY A 91 -24.91 -9.79 -22.09
C GLY A 91 -24.52 -9.44 -23.52
N THR A 92 -25.25 -8.53 -24.16
CA THR A 92 -25.00 -8.09 -25.53
C THR A 92 -25.10 -6.56 -25.67
N LEU A 93 -25.05 -5.86 -24.57
CA LEU A 93 -24.95 -4.41 -24.58
C LEU A 93 -23.60 -4.05 -25.25
N GLY A 94 -23.58 -3.03 -26.10
CA GLY A 94 -22.39 -2.71 -26.87
C GLY A 94 -22.14 -3.60 -28.11
N GLY A 95 -23.01 -4.62 -28.35
CA GLY A 95 -23.03 -5.43 -29.58
C GLY A 95 -22.68 -6.90 -29.38
N ASP A 96 -21.93 -7.28 -28.34
CA ASP A 96 -21.64 -8.67 -27.99
C ASP A 96 -21.26 -8.78 -26.49
N GLY A 97 -20.81 -9.95 -26.06
CA GLY A 97 -20.49 -10.20 -24.64
C GLY A 97 -19.07 -9.82 -24.22
N ARG A 98 -18.34 -9.04 -24.99
CA ARG A 98 -17.03 -8.50 -24.60
C ARG A 98 -17.21 -7.35 -23.64
N PHE A 99 -16.17 -7.07 -22.85
CA PHE A 99 -16.15 -5.88 -22.03
C PHE A 99 -15.94 -4.63 -22.90
N ASP A 100 -16.76 -3.59 -22.72
CA ASP A 100 -16.80 -2.41 -23.57
C ASP A 100 -15.97 -1.24 -23.01
N ILE A 101 -15.18 -0.61 -23.88
CA ILE A 101 -14.46 0.65 -23.62
C ILE A 101 -14.90 1.67 -24.65
N TYR A 102 -15.37 2.83 -24.22
CA TYR A 102 -15.81 3.95 -25.07
C TYR A 102 -14.80 5.07 -25.01
N LEU A 103 -14.28 5.50 -26.17
CA LEU A 103 -13.36 6.61 -26.27
C LEU A 103 -14.14 7.91 -26.50
N ILE A 104 -14.13 8.79 -25.50
CA ILE A 104 -14.88 10.05 -25.52
C ILE A 104 -14.00 11.21 -25.07
N ASN A 105 -14.38 12.43 -25.42
CA ASN A 105 -13.70 13.63 -24.95
C ASN A 105 -14.24 14.02 -23.57
N PHE A 106 -13.40 13.97 -22.56
CA PHE A 106 -13.72 14.43 -21.22
C PHE A 106 -13.35 15.87 -20.98
N ALA A 107 -14.19 16.61 -20.26
CA ALA A 107 -13.91 18.00 -19.88
C ALA A 107 -12.95 18.12 -18.69
N SER A 108 -12.87 17.11 -17.80
CA SER A 108 -12.20 17.25 -16.50
C SER A 108 -11.68 15.96 -15.89
N ALA A 109 -11.89 14.82 -16.53
CA ALA A 109 -11.37 13.51 -16.14
C ALA A 109 -10.75 12.84 -17.36
N ASP A 110 -9.98 11.79 -17.17
CA ASP A 110 -9.39 11.01 -18.25
C ASP A 110 -10.04 9.64 -18.43
N GLY A 111 -10.80 9.15 -17.42
CA GLY A 111 -11.59 7.94 -17.53
C GLY A 111 -12.41 7.65 -16.28
N HIS A 112 -13.33 6.71 -16.42
CA HIS A 112 -14.05 6.10 -15.31
C HIS A 112 -14.73 4.79 -15.72
N PHE A 113 -14.88 3.89 -14.74
CA PHE A 113 -15.74 2.72 -14.86
C PHE A 113 -17.20 3.09 -14.54
N MET A 114 -18.11 2.76 -15.44
CA MET A 114 -19.55 2.97 -15.31
C MET A 114 -20.27 1.68 -14.97
N GLY A 115 -20.69 1.50 -13.72
CA GLY A 115 -21.57 0.39 -13.31
C GLY A 115 -22.96 0.57 -13.93
N GLU A 116 -23.43 -0.41 -14.70
CA GLU A 116 -24.66 -0.31 -15.51
C GLU A 116 -25.76 -1.25 -15.02
N THR A 117 -25.47 -2.54 -14.90
CA THR A 117 -26.43 -3.52 -14.43
C THR A 117 -25.93 -4.16 -13.14
N CYS A 118 -26.61 -3.84 -12.05
CA CYS A 118 -26.25 -4.34 -10.73
C CYS A 118 -27.26 -5.36 -10.22
N SER A 119 -26.80 -6.41 -9.57
CA SER A 119 -27.62 -7.47 -9.00
C SER A 119 -27.07 -7.98 -7.67
N GLY A 120 -27.93 -8.61 -6.87
CA GLY A 120 -27.54 -9.18 -5.58
C GLY A 120 -27.67 -8.19 -4.40
N ALA A 121 -27.49 -8.75 -3.20
CA ALA A 121 -27.41 -7.99 -1.95
C ALA A 121 -26.44 -8.72 -1.01
N PRO A 122 -25.19 -8.22 -0.83
CA PRO A 122 -24.61 -7.03 -1.48
C PRO A 122 -24.47 -7.18 -3.00
N ARG A 123 -24.44 -6.04 -3.66
CA ARG A 123 -24.50 -6.00 -5.13
C ARG A 123 -23.15 -6.26 -5.80
N THR A 124 -23.22 -6.82 -7.00
CA THR A 124 -22.17 -6.81 -8.01
C THR A 124 -22.70 -6.12 -9.26
N CYS A 125 -21.81 -5.50 -10.07
CA CYS A 125 -22.24 -4.75 -11.24
C CYS A 125 -21.44 -5.17 -12.48
N SER A 126 -22.13 -5.38 -13.61
CA SER A 126 -21.51 -5.26 -14.93
C SER A 126 -21.53 -3.79 -15.36
N GLY A 127 -20.71 -3.45 -16.34
CA GLY A 127 -20.61 -2.08 -16.82
C GLY A 127 -19.60 -1.95 -17.94
N TYR A 128 -19.18 -0.73 -18.20
CA TYR A 128 -18.24 -0.36 -19.25
C TYR A 128 -17.30 0.76 -18.77
N ILE A 129 -16.24 1.01 -19.53
CA ILE A 129 -15.33 2.13 -19.30
C ILE A 129 -15.62 3.23 -20.31
N GLU A 130 -15.62 4.47 -19.85
CA GLU A 130 -15.41 5.65 -20.67
C GLU A 130 -14.02 6.19 -20.40
N MET A 131 -13.24 6.48 -21.43
CA MET A 131 -11.90 7.04 -21.30
C MET A 131 -11.63 8.10 -22.36
N GLU A 132 -10.67 8.99 -22.08
CA GLU A 132 -10.26 10.07 -22.95
C GLU A 132 -9.85 9.57 -24.35
N ASN A 133 -10.27 10.29 -25.38
CA ASN A 133 -10.10 9.91 -26.78
C ASN A 133 -8.72 10.22 -27.37
N ASP A 134 -7.91 11.07 -26.73
CA ASP A 134 -6.59 11.45 -27.27
C ASP A 134 -5.52 11.75 -26.21
N LEU A 135 -5.90 11.87 -24.93
CA LEU A 135 -5.06 12.24 -23.78
C LEU A 135 -4.34 13.60 -23.94
N VAL A 136 -4.84 14.48 -24.81
CA VAL A 136 -4.28 15.81 -24.98
C VAL A 136 -4.61 16.69 -23.78
N GLY A 137 -3.57 17.27 -23.17
CA GLY A 137 -3.72 18.12 -21.98
C GLY A 137 -3.51 17.40 -20.66
N PHE A 138 -3.38 16.09 -20.67
CA PHE A 138 -3.05 15.28 -19.49
C PHE A 138 -1.53 15.17 -19.30
N SER A 139 -1.10 14.96 -18.04
CA SER A 139 0.32 15.05 -17.66
C SER A 139 1.02 13.69 -17.64
N TYR A 140 0.71 12.82 -18.58
CA TYR A 140 1.46 11.59 -18.77
C TYR A 140 2.78 11.84 -19.52
N PRO A 141 3.88 11.13 -19.18
CA PRO A 141 5.16 11.30 -19.88
C PRO A 141 5.06 11.04 -21.39
N THR A 142 4.33 9.99 -21.75
CA THR A 142 3.99 9.64 -23.13
C THR A 142 2.51 9.23 -23.20
N ARG A 143 1.93 9.25 -24.40
CA ARG A 143 0.57 8.75 -24.60
C ARG A 143 0.43 7.27 -24.28
N SER A 144 1.41 6.46 -24.65
CA SER A 144 1.41 5.04 -24.35
C SER A 144 1.38 4.77 -22.86
N GLU A 145 2.16 5.50 -22.08
CA GLU A 145 2.11 5.43 -20.61
C GLU A 145 0.75 5.84 -20.07
N GLY A 146 0.16 6.92 -20.59
CA GLY A 146 -1.19 7.35 -20.22
C GLY A 146 -2.25 6.27 -20.50
N ILE A 147 -2.19 5.60 -21.65
CA ILE A 147 -3.09 4.49 -21.99
C ILE A 147 -2.89 3.33 -21.01
N GLN A 148 -1.64 2.95 -20.72
CA GLN A 148 -1.33 1.85 -19.79
C GLN A 148 -1.85 2.12 -18.39
N VAL A 149 -1.61 3.31 -17.85
CA VAL A 149 -2.10 3.74 -16.54
C VAL A 149 -3.62 3.71 -16.51
N LEU A 150 -4.26 4.45 -17.40
CA LEU A 150 -5.70 4.67 -17.37
C LEU A 150 -6.50 3.37 -17.60
N VAL A 151 -6.13 2.60 -18.64
CA VAL A 151 -6.83 1.34 -18.94
C VAL A 151 -6.66 0.33 -17.81
N SER A 152 -5.47 0.20 -17.22
CA SER A 152 -5.27 -0.75 -16.13
C SER A 152 -5.98 -0.33 -14.84
N HIS A 153 -6.06 0.97 -14.57
CA HIS A 153 -6.81 1.53 -13.45
C HIS A 153 -8.31 1.23 -13.57
N GLU A 154 -8.91 1.64 -14.68
CA GLU A 154 -10.36 1.53 -14.88
C GLU A 154 -10.81 0.07 -15.04
N LEU A 155 -10.02 -0.78 -15.68
CA LEU A 155 -10.32 -2.22 -15.73
C LEU A 155 -10.26 -2.86 -14.35
N PHE A 156 -9.42 -2.37 -13.45
CA PHE A 156 -9.44 -2.88 -12.09
C PHE A 156 -10.72 -2.51 -11.35
N HIS A 157 -11.29 -1.32 -11.58
CA HIS A 157 -12.61 -0.99 -11.06
C HIS A 157 -13.72 -1.91 -11.59
N ALA A 158 -13.64 -2.33 -12.85
CA ALA A 158 -14.55 -3.32 -13.40
C ALA A 158 -14.40 -4.70 -12.72
N VAL A 159 -13.16 -5.08 -12.39
CA VAL A 159 -12.87 -6.29 -11.60
C VAL A 159 -13.38 -6.15 -10.18
N GLN A 160 -13.17 -5.02 -9.51
CA GLN A 160 -13.71 -4.74 -8.17
C GLN A 160 -15.24 -4.89 -8.15
N ALA A 161 -15.93 -4.39 -9.17
CA ALA A 161 -17.38 -4.50 -9.31
C ALA A 161 -17.91 -5.94 -9.47
N ALA A 162 -17.04 -6.90 -9.81
CA ALA A 162 -17.37 -8.32 -9.84
C ALA A 162 -17.33 -8.99 -8.45
N TYR A 163 -16.87 -8.29 -7.42
CA TYR A 163 -16.91 -8.76 -6.03
C TYR A 163 -18.04 -8.06 -5.29
N PRO A 164 -18.85 -8.81 -4.51
CA PRO A 164 -20.00 -8.22 -3.83
C PRO A 164 -19.57 -7.38 -2.63
N GLY A 165 -20.09 -6.15 -2.52
CA GLY A 165 -19.88 -5.25 -1.39
C GLY A 165 -19.38 -3.88 -1.80
N ASP A 166 -19.36 -2.98 -0.82
CA ASP A 166 -18.85 -1.62 -0.99
C ASP A 166 -17.39 -1.54 -0.52
N LEU A 167 -16.55 -0.85 -1.27
CA LEU A 167 -15.15 -0.66 -0.94
C LEU A 167 -14.94 0.76 -0.38
N PRO A 168 -14.15 0.92 0.69
CA PRO A 168 -13.68 2.26 1.08
C PRO A 168 -12.92 2.91 -0.09
N VAL A 169 -13.13 4.21 -0.31
CA VAL A 169 -12.54 4.94 -1.44
C VAL A 169 -11.01 4.78 -1.49
N ALA A 170 -10.35 4.88 -0.33
CA ALA A 170 -8.88 4.71 -0.28
C ALA A 170 -8.42 3.30 -0.70
N TRP A 171 -9.25 2.27 -0.51
CA TRP A 171 -8.95 0.94 -1.00
C TRP A 171 -9.31 0.77 -2.48
N SER A 172 -10.46 1.28 -2.89
CA SER A 172 -10.90 1.23 -4.28
C SER A 172 -9.87 1.88 -5.20
N GLU A 173 -9.57 3.17 -4.97
CA GLU A 173 -8.59 3.91 -5.77
C GLU A 173 -7.16 3.40 -5.55
N GLY A 174 -6.79 3.14 -4.30
CA GLY A 174 -5.45 2.65 -3.97
C GLY A 174 -5.13 1.30 -4.59
N SER A 175 -6.09 0.37 -4.67
CA SER A 175 -5.85 -0.91 -5.32
C SER A 175 -5.95 -0.85 -6.84
N ALA A 176 -6.71 0.10 -7.42
CA ALA A 176 -6.68 0.36 -8.85
C ALA A 176 -5.33 0.96 -9.27
N THR A 177 -4.82 1.94 -8.52
CA THR A 177 -3.47 2.51 -8.72
C THR A 177 -2.37 1.46 -8.51
N TRP A 178 -2.50 0.58 -7.50
CA TRP A 178 -1.60 -0.56 -7.33
C TRP A 178 -1.58 -1.47 -8.56
N ASN A 179 -2.74 -1.69 -9.20
CA ASN A 179 -2.83 -2.55 -10.38
C ASN A 179 -2.11 -1.96 -11.60
N GLU A 180 -1.95 -0.65 -11.70
CA GLU A 180 -1.18 0.01 -12.77
C GLU A 180 0.26 -0.53 -12.82
N GLU A 181 0.94 -0.57 -11.65
CA GLU A 181 2.28 -1.11 -11.48
C GLU A 181 2.35 -2.62 -11.71
N ILE A 182 1.29 -3.33 -11.30
CA ILE A 182 1.23 -4.77 -11.46
C ILE A 182 1.06 -5.18 -12.92
N ALA A 183 0.28 -4.41 -13.67
CA ALA A 183 0.08 -4.64 -15.10
C ALA A 183 1.28 -4.16 -15.93
N PHE A 184 1.88 -3.01 -15.54
CA PHE A 184 2.95 -2.35 -16.26
C PHE A 184 4.06 -1.87 -15.31
N PRO A 185 4.93 -2.76 -14.80
CA PRO A 185 5.90 -2.45 -13.74
C PRO A 185 6.95 -1.38 -14.09
N ALA A 186 7.05 -0.98 -15.36
CA ALA A 186 7.98 0.06 -15.79
C ALA A 186 7.41 1.48 -15.67
N GLN A 187 6.13 1.63 -15.33
CA GLN A 187 5.46 2.92 -15.36
C GLN A 187 5.80 3.80 -14.15
N ASN A 188 5.78 3.24 -12.94
CA ASN A 188 6.00 3.97 -11.68
C ASN A 188 5.13 5.23 -11.52
N ASP A 189 3.95 5.27 -12.16
CA ASP A 189 3.07 6.44 -12.12
C ASP A 189 2.57 6.74 -10.70
N PHE A 190 2.31 5.70 -9.91
CA PHE A 190 1.88 5.83 -8.53
C PHE A 190 2.85 6.66 -7.66
N GLU A 191 4.14 6.72 -8.01
CA GLU A 191 5.13 7.52 -7.26
C GLU A 191 4.77 9.02 -7.25
N ARG A 192 4.08 9.52 -8.27
CA ARG A 192 3.56 10.90 -8.31
C ARG A 192 2.48 11.16 -7.28
N LEU A 193 1.80 10.10 -6.83
CA LEU A 193 0.66 10.14 -5.92
C LEU A 193 1.07 9.95 -4.45
N ILE A 194 2.24 9.33 -4.21
CA ILE A 194 2.80 9.10 -2.87
C ILE A 194 2.85 10.37 -1.99
N PRO A 195 3.25 11.55 -2.50
CA PRO A 195 3.27 12.77 -1.69
C PRO A 195 1.91 13.10 -1.06
N SER A 196 0.81 12.81 -1.78
CA SER A 196 -0.56 13.08 -1.32
C SER A 196 -0.96 12.23 -0.12
N PHE A 197 -0.43 11.02 -0.01
CA PHE A 197 -0.64 10.12 1.12
C PHE A 197 0.30 10.45 2.27
N LEU A 198 1.62 10.53 2.02
CA LEU A 198 2.63 10.76 3.07
C LEU A 198 2.48 12.11 3.78
N ALA A 199 1.91 13.11 3.10
CA ALA A 199 1.56 14.39 3.71
C ALA A 199 0.31 14.34 4.61
N LYS A 200 -0.48 13.26 4.58
CA LYS A 200 -1.78 13.16 5.25
C LYS A 200 -1.92 11.90 6.11
N THR A 201 -0.84 11.33 6.60
CA THR A 201 -0.83 10.10 7.40
C THR A 201 -1.63 10.18 8.71
N ALA A 202 -1.93 11.38 9.16
CA ALA A 202 -2.84 11.65 10.27
C ALA A 202 -4.31 11.37 9.95
N ARG A 203 -4.66 11.24 8.66
CA ARG A 203 -6.00 10.90 8.21
C ARG A 203 -6.22 9.40 8.34
N PRO A 204 -7.35 8.96 8.92
CA PRO A 204 -7.70 7.54 8.93
C PRO A 204 -7.73 6.95 7.53
N PHE A 205 -7.13 5.78 7.37
CA PHE A 205 -7.08 5.08 6.09
C PHE A 205 -8.48 4.81 5.50
N GLU A 206 -9.45 4.53 6.36
CA GLU A 206 -10.84 4.23 5.98
C GLU A 206 -11.69 5.48 5.67
N ARG A 207 -11.16 6.70 5.92
CA ARG A 207 -11.93 7.92 5.67
C ARG A 207 -12.06 8.19 4.18
N SER A 208 -13.29 8.35 3.72
CA SER A 208 -13.63 8.73 2.34
C SER A 208 -12.86 9.95 1.86
N GLY A 209 -12.72 10.09 0.54
CA GLY A 209 -12.09 11.24 -0.10
C GLY A 209 -12.70 12.57 0.34
N ALA A 210 -11.91 13.65 0.30
CA ALA A 210 -12.36 15.01 0.60
C ALA A 210 -13.09 15.67 -0.59
N GLY A 211 -13.39 14.90 -1.64
CA GLY A 211 -14.03 15.37 -2.87
C GLY A 211 -13.07 15.42 -4.06
N PHE A 212 -13.54 16.04 -5.15
CA PHE A 212 -12.80 16.16 -6.38
C PHE A 212 -11.43 16.82 -6.14
N GLY A 213 -10.35 16.20 -6.66
CA GLY A 213 -8.98 16.69 -6.49
C GLY A 213 -8.25 16.17 -5.25
N ASP A 214 -8.86 15.33 -4.41
CA ASP A 214 -8.16 14.69 -3.31
C ASP A 214 -7.42 13.45 -3.78
N LEU A 215 -6.10 13.56 -3.93
CA LEU A 215 -5.22 12.47 -4.39
C LEU A 215 -4.81 11.50 -3.29
N TYR A 216 -5.24 11.69 -2.06
CA TYR A 216 -4.92 10.79 -0.96
C TYR A 216 -5.37 9.33 -1.22
N PRO A 217 -6.57 9.07 -1.75
CA PRO A 217 -7.01 7.71 -2.05
C PRO A 217 -6.10 6.97 -3.03
N TYR A 218 -5.61 7.66 -4.06
CA TYR A 218 -4.68 7.11 -5.05
C TYR A 218 -3.31 6.81 -4.43
N GLY A 219 -2.77 7.75 -3.64
CA GLY A 219 -1.54 7.54 -2.89
C GLY A 219 -1.64 6.41 -1.85
N ALA A 220 -2.86 6.03 -1.46
CA ALA A 220 -3.10 4.87 -0.61
C ALA A 220 -2.72 3.53 -1.28
N ALA A 221 -2.33 3.53 -2.57
CA ALA A 221 -1.69 2.41 -3.26
C ALA A 221 -0.49 1.82 -2.50
N LEU A 222 0.16 2.61 -1.66
CA LEU A 222 1.21 2.13 -0.75
C LEU A 222 0.73 0.97 0.13
N TRP A 223 -0.54 0.94 0.55
CA TRP A 223 -1.05 -0.14 1.41
C TRP A 223 -1.11 -1.50 0.68
N PRO A 224 -1.77 -1.67 -0.48
CA PRO A 224 -1.73 -2.92 -1.21
C PRO A 224 -0.31 -3.30 -1.68
N HIS A 225 0.57 -2.34 -2.04
CA HIS A 225 1.98 -2.63 -2.29
C HIS A 225 2.68 -3.22 -1.07
N TYR A 226 2.50 -2.63 0.11
CA TYR A 226 3.03 -3.15 1.36
C TYR A 226 2.52 -4.57 1.64
N LEU A 227 1.22 -4.82 1.47
CA LEU A 227 0.63 -6.14 1.68
C LEU A 227 1.27 -7.22 0.80
N GLU A 228 1.47 -6.94 -0.48
CA GLU A 228 2.10 -7.89 -1.41
C GLU A 228 3.59 -8.08 -1.12
N LEU A 229 4.33 -7.01 -0.83
CA LEU A 229 5.75 -7.07 -0.49
C LEU A 229 6.00 -7.83 0.81
N LYS A 230 5.20 -7.56 1.83
CA LYS A 230 5.40 -8.13 3.17
C LYS A 230 4.84 -9.55 3.31
N PHE A 231 3.64 -9.78 2.79
CA PHE A 231 2.90 -11.01 3.03
C PHE A 231 2.81 -11.92 1.79
N GLY A 232 3.42 -11.51 0.70
CA GLY A 232 3.51 -12.28 -0.54
C GLY A 232 2.37 -12.04 -1.52
N ALA A 233 2.64 -12.39 -2.78
CA ALA A 233 1.70 -12.25 -3.89
C ALA A 233 0.38 -12.96 -3.62
N GLY A 234 -0.72 -12.33 -4.03
CA GLY A 234 -2.09 -12.82 -3.82
C GLY A 234 -2.70 -12.41 -2.48
N THR A 235 -1.99 -11.63 -1.63
CA THR A 235 -2.56 -11.09 -0.40
C THR A 235 -3.71 -10.14 -0.69
N VAL A 236 -3.53 -9.22 -1.63
CA VAL A 236 -4.57 -8.28 -2.09
C VAL A 236 -5.77 -9.02 -2.65
N ARG A 237 -5.54 -9.99 -3.56
CA ARG A 237 -6.62 -10.83 -4.09
C ARG A 237 -7.37 -11.57 -2.98
N GLY A 238 -6.64 -12.13 -2.02
CA GLY A 238 -7.24 -12.83 -0.88
C GLY A 238 -8.26 -11.99 -0.11
N VAL A 239 -8.04 -10.68 0.00
CA VAL A 239 -9.01 -9.76 0.63
C VAL A 239 -10.29 -9.67 -0.21
N PHE A 240 -10.17 -9.51 -1.52
CA PHE A 240 -11.34 -9.47 -2.42
C PHE A 240 -12.14 -10.79 -2.40
N GLU A 241 -11.48 -11.94 -2.32
CA GLU A 241 -12.15 -13.25 -2.33
C GLU A 241 -12.97 -13.55 -1.06
N LEU A 242 -12.76 -12.79 0.01
CA LEU A 242 -13.58 -12.89 1.22
C LEU A 242 -14.87 -12.05 1.15
N ALA A 243 -15.08 -11.31 0.06
CA ALA A 243 -16.35 -10.60 -0.16
C ALA A 243 -17.54 -11.60 -0.11
N PRO A 244 -18.66 -11.27 0.55
CA PRO A 244 -19.09 -9.93 0.96
C PRO A 244 -18.69 -9.53 2.40
N MET A 245 -17.65 -10.12 2.98
CA MET A 245 -17.14 -9.64 4.27
C MET A 245 -16.74 -8.17 4.13
N GLU A 246 -16.98 -7.37 5.18
CA GLU A 246 -16.53 -5.99 5.18
C GLU A 246 -15.01 -5.94 4.97
N PHE A 247 -14.57 -4.99 4.17
CA PHE A 247 -13.21 -4.96 3.62
C PHE A 247 -12.09 -5.06 4.67
N LEU A 248 -12.18 -4.29 5.77
CA LEU A 248 -11.13 -4.34 6.81
C LEU A 248 -11.19 -5.62 7.64
N ASP A 249 -12.37 -6.22 7.80
CA ASP A 249 -12.49 -7.55 8.43
C ASP A 249 -11.92 -8.64 7.53
N ALA A 250 -12.12 -8.53 6.22
CA ALA A 250 -11.50 -9.41 5.24
C ALA A 250 -9.98 -9.28 5.25
N ALA A 251 -9.46 -8.05 5.30
CA ALA A 251 -8.02 -7.79 5.41
C ALA A 251 -7.45 -8.39 6.71
N ASP A 252 -8.10 -8.20 7.85
CA ASP A 252 -7.67 -8.80 9.13
C ASP A 252 -7.68 -10.33 9.07
N SER A 253 -8.72 -10.92 8.47
CA SER A 253 -8.83 -12.36 8.30
C SER A 253 -7.70 -12.95 7.46
N VAL A 254 -7.38 -12.33 6.31
CA VAL A 254 -6.25 -12.72 5.45
C VAL A 254 -4.93 -12.61 6.20
N LEU A 255 -4.72 -11.50 6.92
CA LEU A 255 -3.50 -11.24 7.67
C LEU A 255 -3.33 -12.22 8.84
N ARG A 256 -4.41 -12.60 9.53
CA ARG A 256 -4.38 -13.66 10.55
C ARG A 256 -3.96 -15.00 9.97
N GLY A 257 -4.42 -15.35 8.78
CA GLY A 257 -3.98 -16.54 8.05
C GLY A 257 -2.49 -16.51 7.69
N LYS A 258 -1.86 -15.34 7.71
CA LYS A 258 -0.43 -15.11 7.45
C LYS A 258 0.39 -14.83 8.73
N GLY A 259 -0.20 -15.04 9.91
CA GLY A 259 0.48 -14.88 11.20
C GLY A 259 0.59 -13.43 11.69
N SER A 260 -0.26 -12.53 11.19
CA SER A 260 -0.31 -11.12 11.57
C SER A 260 -1.75 -10.70 11.97
N SER A 261 -2.01 -9.41 12.01
CA SER A 261 -3.35 -8.83 12.14
C SER A 261 -3.39 -7.48 11.42
N LEU A 262 -4.57 -6.94 11.17
CA LEU A 262 -4.70 -5.62 10.57
C LEU A 262 -3.93 -4.55 11.35
N GLY A 263 -4.08 -4.53 12.68
CA GLY A 263 -3.40 -3.55 13.53
C GLY A 263 -1.88 -3.70 13.53
N ALA A 264 -1.36 -4.93 13.59
CA ALA A 264 0.08 -5.19 13.55
C ALA A 264 0.68 -4.84 12.18
N ALA A 265 0.02 -5.23 11.11
CA ALA A 265 0.43 -4.90 9.75
C ALA A 265 0.39 -3.39 9.50
N PHE A 266 -0.66 -2.69 9.98
CA PHE A 266 -0.76 -1.24 9.84
C PHE A 266 0.33 -0.52 10.64
N ALA A 267 0.64 -0.95 11.86
CA ALA A 267 1.74 -0.40 12.64
C ALA A 267 3.09 -0.57 11.93
N GLU A 268 3.35 -1.70 11.30
CA GLU A 268 4.56 -1.92 10.51
C GLU A 268 4.57 -1.07 9.23
N PHE A 269 3.46 -1.00 8.51
CA PHE A 269 3.30 -0.14 7.34
C PHE A 269 3.63 1.33 7.66
N THR A 270 3.16 1.85 8.78
CA THR A 270 3.47 3.23 9.18
C THR A 270 4.95 3.42 9.51
N ARG A 271 5.62 2.41 10.04
CA ARG A 271 7.08 2.42 10.25
C ARG A 271 7.84 2.42 8.92
N TRP A 272 7.38 1.67 7.92
CA TRP A 272 7.94 1.74 6.57
C TRP A 272 7.81 3.14 5.97
N ASN A 273 6.70 3.83 6.21
CA ASN A 273 6.50 5.20 5.74
C ASN A 273 7.44 6.22 6.39
N LEU A 274 7.94 5.97 7.62
CA LEU A 274 9.03 6.78 8.20
C LEU A 274 10.34 6.63 7.41
N MET A 275 10.58 5.42 6.86
CA MET A 275 11.81 5.05 6.15
C MET A 275 11.75 5.47 4.68
N THR A 276 11.55 6.77 4.44
CA THR A 276 11.56 7.41 3.12
C THR A 276 12.54 8.58 3.09
N ALA A 277 12.89 9.08 1.91
CA ALA A 277 13.85 10.15 1.71
C ALA A 277 15.21 9.84 2.40
N GLU A 278 15.73 10.78 3.15
CA GLU A 278 17.00 10.64 3.89
C GLU A 278 17.02 9.52 4.93
N ARG A 279 15.84 9.01 5.32
CA ARG A 279 15.70 7.90 6.27
C ARG A 279 15.47 6.55 5.59
N SER A 280 15.56 6.50 4.26
CA SER A 280 15.32 5.27 3.49
C SER A 280 16.23 4.13 3.93
N ASP A 281 15.63 2.99 4.18
CA ASP A 281 16.31 1.74 4.51
C ASP A 281 15.65 0.57 3.76
N PRO A 282 16.18 0.20 2.59
CA PRO A 282 15.60 -0.86 1.76
C PRO A 282 15.54 -2.24 2.43
N ALA A 283 16.34 -2.48 3.47
CA ALA A 283 16.35 -3.75 4.19
C ALA A 283 15.21 -3.87 5.23
N ARG A 284 14.71 -2.73 5.73
CA ARG A 284 13.71 -2.66 6.80
C ARG A 284 12.42 -1.96 6.40
N GLY A 285 12.39 -1.32 5.24
CA GLY A 285 11.26 -0.52 4.74
C GLY A 285 11.04 -0.73 3.25
N TRP A 286 10.65 0.33 2.56
CA TRP A 286 10.38 0.31 1.13
C TRP A 286 11.65 0.07 0.32
N PRO A 287 11.66 -0.84 -0.67
CA PRO A 287 12.87 -1.18 -1.44
C PRO A 287 13.52 -0.03 -2.21
N ALA A 288 12.74 1.01 -2.59
CA ALA A 288 13.20 2.07 -3.48
C ALA A 288 12.79 3.50 -3.02
N ALA A 289 12.63 3.75 -1.72
CA ALA A 289 12.04 4.98 -1.19
C ALA A 289 13.02 6.15 -0.96
N ALA A 290 14.27 6.06 -1.39
CA ALA A 290 15.23 7.15 -1.20
C ALA A 290 14.85 8.43 -1.98
N GLY A 291 14.16 8.28 -3.12
CA GLY A 291 13.63 9.39 -3.92
C GLY A 291 12.25 9.89 -3.49
N TRP A 292 11.58 9.20 -2.57
CA TRP A 292 10.24 9.57 -2.15
C TRP A 292 10.26 10.72 -1.13
N PRO A 293 9.17 11.46 -0.95
CA PRO A 293 9.10 12.50 0.08
C PRO A 293 9.09 11.90 1.49
N SER A 294 9.54 12.69 2.45
CA SER A 294 9.35 12.35 3.87
C SER A 294 7.88 12.41 4.26
N VAL A 295 7.48 11.57 5.22
CA VAL A 295 6.19 11.72 5.91
C VAL A 295 6.08 13.09 6.58
N MET A 296 4.84 13.56 6.78
CA MET A 296 4.57 14.73 7.61
C MET A 296 5.02 14.45 9.03
N LEU A 297 5.94 15.27 9.53
CA LEU A 297 6.42 15.21 10.90
C LEU A 297 5.67 16.23 11.77
N GLU A 298 5.43 15.87 13.02
CA GLU A 298 4.98 16.83 14.06
C GLU A 298 6.13 17.81 14.40
N PRO A 299 5.82 18.98 14.99
CA PRO A 299 6.83 19.83 15.55
C PRO A 299 7.70 19.07 16.56
N ALA A 300 9.03 19.23 16.50
CA ALA A 300 9.92 18.49 17.36
C ALA A 300 9.70 18.85 18.85
N LEU A 301 9.65 17.84 19.71
CA LEU A 301 9.80 18.02 21.15
C LEU A 301 11.27 18.30 21.44
N ALA A 302 11.59 19.41 22.08
CA ALA A 302 12.97 19.81 22.38
C ALA A 302 13.06 20.50 23.74
N GLY A 303 14.22 20.41 24.39
CA GLY A 303 14.53 21.04 25.69
C GLY A 303 15.14 20.05 26.68
N ALA A 304 15.21 20.46 27.93
CA ALA A 304 15.74 19.62 29.00
C ALA A 304 14.76 18.51 29.40
N LEU A 305 15.30 17.37 29.77
CA LEU A 305 14.49 16.26 30.30
C LEU A 305 13.90 16.59 31.69
N PRO A 306 12.68 16.16 32.01
CA PRO A 306 11.76 15.39 31.16
C PRO A 306 11.07 16.25 30.10
N LEU A 307 10.97 15.75 28.87
CA LEU A 307 10.17 16.35 27.79
C LEU A 307 8.75 15.80 27.84
N SER A 308 7.77 16.64 27.55
CA SER A 308 6.37 16.23 27.45
C SER A 308 5.73 16.84 26.19
N GLY A 309 4.82 16.10 25.58
CA GLY A 309 4.05 16.53 24.43
C GLY A 309 2.80 15.71 24.27
N GLU A 310 2.05 15.98 23.23
CA GLU A 310 0.81 15.27 22.92
C GLU A 310 0.68 15.17 21.41
N VAL A 311 0.26 14.00 20.93
CA VAL A 311 -0.16 13.79 19.55
C VAL A 311 -1.59 13.26 19.51
N TRP A 312 -2.32 13.56 18.44
CA TRP A 312 -3.71 13.13 18.29
C TRP A 312 -3.80 12.09 17.20
N VAL A 313 -4.33 10.90 17.54
CA VAL A 313 -4.40 9.76 16.65
C VAL A 313 -5.83 9.25 16.53
N GLU A 314 -6.25 8.98 15.30
CA GLU A 314 -7.47 8.22 15.00
C GLU A 314 -7.13 6.77 14.67
N GLY A 315 -8.13 5.91 14.60
CA GLY A 315 -7.95 4.53 14.15
C GLY A 315 -7.41 4.48 12.71
N LEU A 316 -6.47 3.59 12.45
CA LEU A 316 -5.77 3.42 11.17
C LEU A 316 -5.19 4.74 10.62
N SER A 317 -4.55 5.53 11.49
CA SER A 317 -3.76 6.71 11.16
C SER A 317 -2.43 6.70 11.92
N ALA A 318 -1.51 7.60 11.56
CA ALA A 318 -0.21 7.67 12.24
C ALA A 318 0.30 9.09 12.42
N ARG A 319 1.06 9.28 13.50
CA ARG A 319 1.83 10.50 13.79
C ARG A 319 3.29 10.17 13.94
N TYR A 320 4.14 11.06 13.47
CA TYR A 320 5.59 10.93 13.49
C TYR A 320 6.18 12.07 14.29
N GLN A 321 6.60 11.77 15.52
CA GLN A 321 7.08 12.77 16.48
C GLN A 321 8.60 12.75 16.55
N PRO A 322 9.29 13.76 15.99
CA PRO A 322 10.71 13.99 16.27
C PRO A 322 10.89 14.44 17.73
N ILE A 323 11.94 13.96 18.37
CA ILE A 323 12.30 14.35 19.74
C ILE A 323 13.79 14.67 19.75
N ASP A 324 14.14 15.94 19.99
CA ASP A 324 15.52 16.39 20.08
C ASP A 324 16.00 16.22 21.52
N VAL A 325 17.10 15.50 21.68
CA VAL A 325 17.74 15.27 22.98
C VAL A 325 19.03 16.05 23.08
N GLU A 326 19.31 16.63 24.25
CA GLU A 326 20.51 17.41 24.46
C GLU A 326 21.79 16.57 24.31
N ALA A 327 22.84 17.18 23.78
CA ALA A 327 24.16 16.57 23.72
C ALA A 327 24.63 16.24 25.16
N GLY A 328 24.95 14.96 25.39
CA GLY A 328 25.31 14.47 26.72
C GLY A 328 24.26 13.56 27.37
N ALA A 329 23.03 13.60 26.94
CA ALA A 329 22.02 12.60 27.36
C ALA A 329 22.33 11.18 26.83
N GLY A 330 23.25 11.06 25.88
CA GLY A 330 23.51 9.83 25.13
C GLY A 330 24.05 8.65 25.94
N ALA A 331 24.66 8.88 27.10
CA ALA A 331 25.09 7.80 27.99
C ALA A 331 23.96 7.29 28.91
N GLN A 332 22.82 7.99 28.92
CA GLN A 332 21.69 7.64 29.76
C GLN A 332 20.70 6.82 28.99
N LYS A 333 20.09 5.86 29.67
CA LYS A 333 18.94 5.16 29.14
C LYS A 333 17.72 6.07 29.25
N LEU A 334 17.10 6.39 28.13
CA LEU A 334 15.90 7.21 28.05
C LEU A 334 14.68 6.33 27.91
N ARG A 335 13.58 6.72 28.54
CA ARG A 335 12.28 6.06 28.46
C ARG A 335 11.28 7.02 27.83
N LEU A 336 10.69 6.61 26.71
CA LEU A 336 9.49 7.23 26.15
C LEU A 336 8.26 6.49 26.64
N THR A 337 7.36 7.22 27.28
CA THR A 337 6.04 6.75 27.69
C THR A 337 5.00 7.37 26.79
N ALA A 338 4.17 6.55 26.12
CA ALA A 338 2.99 6.98 25.38
C ALA A 338 1.74 6.52 26.12
N THR A 339 0.95 7.46 26.62
CA THR A 339 -0.27 7.19 27.39
C THR A 339 -1.49 7.51 26.55
N PRO A 340 -2.23 6.49 26.05
CA PRO A 340 -3.45 6.69 25.27
C PRO A 340 -4.58 7.27 26.13
N GLY A 341 -5.25 8.32 25.61
CA GLY A 341 -6.50 8.84 26.14
C GLY A 341 -7.70 8.29 25.36
N GLY A 342 -8.92 8.50 25.88
CA GLY A 342 -10.16 8.21 25.16
C GLY A 342 -10.38 6.76 24.70
N GLY A 343 -9.67 5.78 25.28
CA GLY A 343 -9.77 4.38 24.86
C GLY A 343 -9.12 4.11 23.48
N ALA A 344 -8.18 4.94 23.05
CA ALA A 344 -7.41 4.69 21.85
C ALA A 344 -6.55 3.42 22.01
N GLU A 345 -6.48 2.66 20.93
CA GLU A 345 -5.59 1.51 20.81
C GLU A 345 -4.48 1.89 19.83
N VAL A 346 -3.24 1.96 20.31
CA VAL A 346 -2.10 2.44 19.54
C VAL A 346 -0.91 1.48 19.63
N ALA A 347 -0.06 1.53 18.61
CA ALA A 347 1.29 0.98 18.65
C ALA A 347 2.29 2.13 18.73
N LEU A 348 3.40 1.90 19.43
CA LEU A 348 4.54 2.82 19.54
C LEU A 348 5.78 2.16 18.94
N GLY A 349 6.43 2.83 18.00
CA GLY A 349 7.77 2.51 17.53
C GLY A 349 8.72 3.66 17.87
N LEU A 350 9.89 3.37 18.40
CA LEU A 350 10.90 4.36 18.72
C LEU A 350 12.21 4.03 18.00
N TYR A 351 12.81 5.04 17.38
CA TYR A 351 14.07 4.95 16.66
C TYR A 351 15.05 6.01 17.11
N VAL A 352 16.32 5.67 17.17
CA VAL A 352 17.42 6.61 17.29
C VAL A 352 17.85 7.06 15.89
N TRP A 353 18.04 8.35 15.66
CA TRP A 353 18.52 8.90 14.41
C TRP A 353 19.94 9.48 14.62
N ASP A 354 20.93 8.91 13.97
CA ASP A 354 22.34 9.33 14.08
C ASP A 354 22.74 10.43 13.08
N GLY A 355 21.79 10.97 12.33
CA GLY A 355 21.99 11.96 11.26
C GLY A 355 22.16 11.33 9.88
N ARG A 356 22.20 9.99 9.78
CA ARG A 356 22.37 9.26 8.51
C ARG A 356 21.43 8.08 8.35
N GLN A 357 21.18 7.35 9.44
CA GLN A 357 20.34 6.17 9.44
C GLN A 357 19.53 6.05 10.73
N LEU A 358 18.39 5.37 10.63
CA LEU A 358 17.60 4.96 11.78
C LEU A 358 18.26 3.74 12.44
N GLY A 359 18.44 3.80 13.77
CA GLY A 359 18.83 2.65 14.58
C GLY A 359 17.76 1.57 14.57
N GLU A 360 17.98 0.51 15.35
CA GLU A 360 17.02 -0.57 15.49
C GLU A 360 15.69 -0.07 16.09
N LEU A 361 14.59 -0.72 15.67
CA LEU A 361 13.27 -0.47 16.23
C LEU A 361 13.22 -0.90 17.68
N VAL A 362 12.76 0.00 18.55
CA VAL A 362 12.29 -0.35 19.88
C VAL A 362 10.77 -0.24 19.93
N GLU A 363 10.10 -1.37 20.02
CA GLU A 363 8.64 -1.40 20.14
C GLU A 363 8.19 -1.03 21.56
N GLY A 364 7.10 -0.28 21.63
CA GLY A 364 6.44 0.05 22.89
C GLY A 364 5.84 -1.19 23.53
N ARG A 365 6.29 -1.51 24.74
CA ARG A 365 5.68 -2.59 25.53
C ARG A 365 4.57 -2.03 26.42
N ALA A 366 3.47 -2.73 26.52
CA ALA A 366 2.34 -2.33 27.35
C ALA A 366 2.68 -2.47 28.85
N GLU A 367 2.45 -1.41 29.61
CA GLU A 367 2.66 -1.39 31.07
C GLU A 367 1.72 -0.36 31.71
N ALA A 368 0.90 -0.78 32.65
CA ALA A 368 0.01 0.06 33.44
C ALA A 368 -0.86 1.04 32.62
N GLY A 369 -1.36 0.59 31.46
CA GLY A 369 -2.20 1.41 30.58
C GLY A 369 -1.45 2.37 29.65
N ALA A 370 -0.14 2.29 29.61
CA ALA A 370 0.72 3.03 28.70
C ALA A 370 1.60 2.11 27.84
N LEU A 371 2.25 2.65 26.82
CA LEU A 371 3.31 2.00 26.05
C LEU A 371 4.66 2.60 26.41
N LEU A 372 5.63 1.75 26.73
CA LEU A 372 6.98 2.16 27.13
C LEU A 372 8.01 1.67 26.13
N ALA A 373 8.86 2.57 25.65
CA ALA A 373 10.02 2.24 24.82
C ALA A 373 11.28 2.84 25.45
N GLU A 374 12.36 2.08 25.53
CA GLU A 374 13.61 2.51 26.17
C GLU A 374 14.78 2.41 25.22
N VAL A 375 15.54 3.48 25.08
CA VAL A 375 16.73 3.56 24.20
C VAL A 375 17.90 4.21 24.91
N THR A 376 19.11 3.91 24.46
CA THR A 376 20.32 4.66 24.79
C THR A 376 20.80 5.35 23.52
N PRO A 377 20.62 6.69 23.38
CA PRO A 377 20.84 7.39 22.12
C PRO A 377 22.31 7.38 21.64
N GLY A 378 23.28 7.17 22.52
CA GLY A 378 24.69 7.30 22.17
C GLY A 378 25.07 8.73 21.81
N ALA A 379 25.68 8.95 20.66
CA ALA A 379 26.04 10.29 20.15
C ALA A 379 24.88 10.97 19.40
N ALA A 380 23.77 10.28 19.19
CA ALA A 380 22.62 10.83 18.47
C ALA A 380 21.92 11.92 19.30
N THR A 381 21.40 12.91 18.59
CA THR A 381 20.70 14.06 19.19
C THR A 381 19.21 14.08 18.82
N ARG A 382 18.71 13.05 18.11
CA ARG A 382 17.31 12.98 17.70
C ARG A 382 16.77 11.56 17.80
N LEU A 383 15.52 11.47 18.25
CA LEU A 383 14.71 10.27 18.21
C LEU A 383 13.51 10.49 17.30
N PHE A 384 12.96 9.43 16.75
CA PHE A 384 11.66 9.44 16.07
C PHE A 384 10.73 8.47 16.75
N ALA A 385 9.59 8.96 17.23
CA ALA A 385 8.50 8.13 17.69
C ALA A 385 7.43 8.04 16.61
N VAL A 386 7.00 6.82 16.28
CA VAL A 386 5.87 6.52 15.40
C VAL A 386 4.73 6.06 16.29
N VAL A 387 3.65 6.82 16.32
CA VAL A 387 2.42 6.50 17.06
C VAL A 387 1.34 6.18 16.06
N SER A 388 0.90 4.91 16.02
CA SER A 388 -0.06 4.40 15.04
C SER A 388 -1.34 3.97 15.73
N GLY A 389 -2.48 4.48 15.30
CA GLY A 389 -3.79 3.92 15.66
C GLY A 389 -3.99 2.58 14.96
N VAL A 390 -4.19 1.50 15.73
CA VAL A 390 -4.17 0.13 15.21
C VAL A 390 -5.54 -0.52 15.10
N THR A 391 -6.59 0.19 15.49
CA THR A 391 -7.97 -0.31 15.47
C THR A 391 -8.85 0.62 14.65
N ARG A 392 -9.63 0.06 13.74
CA ARG A 392 -10.57 0.83 12.92
C ARG A 392 -11.68 1.49 13.73
N GLY A 393 -12.29 2.54 13.17
CA GLY A 393 -13.47 3.20 13.74
C GLY A 393 -13.24 3.91 15.08
N LYS A 394 -11.98 4.05 15.52
CA LYS A 394 -11.66 4.77 16.75
C LYS A 394 -11.61 6.27 16.49
N ALA A 395 -12.34 7.02 17.32
CA ALA A 395 -12.36 8.47 17.27
C ALA A 395 -10.97 9.07 17.56
N LEU A 396 -10.77 10.30 17.11
CA LEU A 396 -9.57 11.08 17.40
C LEU A 396 -9.36 11.19 18.92
N ALA A 397 -8.21 10.76 19.39
CA ALA A 397 -7.87 10.72 20.80
C ALA A 397 -6.45 11.24 21.07
N PRO A 398 -6.21 11.91 22.21
CA PRO A 398 -4.90 12.36 22.60
C PRO A 398 -4.03 11.21 23.08
N ILE A 399 -2.77 11.23 22.71
CA ILE A 399 -1.73 10.34 23.22
C ILE A 399 -0.68 11.22 23.88
N ALA A 400 -0.64 11.22 25.21
CA ALA A 400 0.36 11.96 25.94
C ALA A 400 1.72 11.27 25.82
N LEU A 401 2.75 12.03 25.43
CA LEU A 401 4.13 11.58 25.29
C LEU A 401 4.98 12.17 26.41
N LYS A 402 5.80 11.34 27.08
CA LYS A 402 6.77 11.78 28.07
C LYS A 402 8.10 11.07 27.83
N LEU A 403 9.15 11.84 27.57
CA LEU A 403 10.52 11.33 27.52
C LEU A 403 11.26 11.73 28.79
N GLU A 404 11.85 10.77 29.48
CA GLU A 404 12.61 10.98 30.72
C GLU A 404 13.80 10.01 30.83
N VAL A 405 14.71 10.24 31.75
CA VAL A 405 15.73 9.26 32.09
C VAL A 405 15.04 8.02 32.70
N ALA A 406 15.34 6.83 32.17
CA ALA A 406 14.77 5.62 32.71
C ALA A 406 15.19 5.42 34.18
N PRO A 407 14.27 4.99 35.05
CA PRO A 407 14.64 4.71 36.44
C PRO A 407 15.71 3.61 36.49
N ALA A 408 16.66 3.76 37.41
CA ALA A 408 17.65 2.73 37.67
C ALA A 408 16.93 1.44 38.11
N VAL A 409 17.26 0.33 37.47
CA VAL A 409 16.75 -0.98 37.91
C VAL A 409 17.35 -1.22 39.30
N SER A 410 16.54 -1.16 40.34
CA SER A 410 16.97 -1.58 41.67
C SER A 410 17.38 -3.06 41.58
N PRO A 411 18.60 -3.43 41.99
CA PRO A 411 18.98 -4.84 41.99
C PRO A 411 17.95 -5.60 42.84
N SER A 412 17.41 -6.66 42.30
CA SER A 412 16.56 -7.57 43.06
C SER A 412 17.30 -7.92 44.33
N PRO A 413 16.68 -7.86 45.52
CA PRO A 413 17.33 -8.26 46.73
C PRO A 413 17.84 -9.68 46.50
N LYS A 414 19.15 -9.87 46.67
CA LYS A 414 19.72 -11.22 46.74
C LYS A 414 18.91 -11.99 47.77
N PRO A 415 18.47 -13.25 47.50
CA PRO A 415 17.88 -14.07 48.52
C PRO A 415 18.88 -14.13 49.66
N GLY A 416 18.49 -13.63 50.82
CA GLY A 416 19.32 -13.63 52.02
C GLY A 416 19.76 -15.04 52.31
N GLY A 417 21.06 -15.29 52.23
CA GLY A 417 21.65 -16.51 52.72
C GLY A 417 21.61 -16.47 54.24
N ASP A 418 20.54 -16.97 54.82
CA ASP A 418 20.54 -17.31 56.23
C ASP A 418 21.36 -18.58 56.40
N GLY A 419 22.60 -18.39 56.81
CA GLY A 419 23.44 -19.40 57.42
C GLY A 419 22.91 -19.71 58.81
N GLY A 420 22.28 -20.83 58.98
CA GLY A 420 21.85 -21.37 60.28
C GLY A 420 21.79 -22.87 60.14
N GLY A 421 22.93 -23.53 60.43
CA GLY A 421 22.97 -25.00 60.54
C GLY A 421 22.19 -25.50 61.75
N CYS A 422 21.52 -26.63 61.57
CA CYS A 422 21.37 -27.68 62.57
C CYS A 422 21.00 -28.97 61.84
N ALA A 423 21.88 -29.94 62.01
CA ALA A 423 21.65 -31.34 61.69
C ALA A 423 20.71 -31.95 62.68
N VAL A 424 19.97 -32.96 62.25
CA VAL A 424 19.54 -34.26 62.94
C VAL A 424 18.32 -34.74 62.15
N GLY A 425 18.38 -35.84 61.48
CA GLY A 425 18.25 -37.19 61.92
C GLY A 425 17.25 -37.93 61.05
N VAL A 426 17.70 -38.88 60.30
CA VAL A 426 17.17 -40.21 59.98
C VAL A 426 15.65 -40.46 59.98
N GLY A 427 15.15 -40.90 58.84
CA GLY A 427 13.83 -41.55 58.71
C GLY A 427 13.69 -42.19 57.31
N VAL A 428 13.92 -43.51 57.28
CA VAL A 428 13.72 -44.42 56.15
C VAL A 428 12.21 -44.67 55.98
N GLY A 429 11.73 -44.57 54.72
CA GLY A 429 10.37 -45.02 54.41
C GLY A 429 10.27 -45.31 52.91
N GLN A 430 10.30 -46.62 52.61
CA GLN A 430 10.06 -47.19 51.26
C GLN A 430 8.56 -47.16 50.89
N GLY A 431 8.33 -47.15 49.60
CA GLY A 431 7.07 -47.50 48.92
C GLY A 431 6.88 -46.62 47.66
N GLY A 432 7.03 -47.03 46.49
CA GLY A 432 6.54 -48.20 45.76
C GLY A 432 5.37 -47.69 44.86
N GLY A 433 5.51 -47.67 43.54
CA GLY A 433 4.36 -47.48 42.65
C GLY A 433 4.69 -46.98 41.27
N GLU A 434 4.69 -47.91 40.38
CA GLU A 434 4.94 -47.87 38.93
C GLU A 434 3.96 -47.03 38.09
N GLY A 435 4.40 -46.76 36.81
CA GLY A 435 3.53 -46.54 35.66
C GLY A 435 3.84 -45.25 34.92
N GLY A 436 4.62 -45.17 33.90
CA GLY A 436 4.50 -45.73 32.57
C GLY A 436 4.02 -44.66 31.63
N GLY A 437 4.86 -44.26 30.67
CA GLY A 437 4.38 -43.45 29.54
C GLY A 437 5.45 -42.68 28.80
N LEU A 438 6.16 -43.37 27.92
CA LEU A 438 7.06 -42.80 26.90
C LEU A 438 6.25 -42.00 25.85
N GLY A 439 6.67 -40.83 25.51
CA GLY A 439 6.18 -40.05 24.37
C GLY A 439 7.35 -39.40 23.64
N LEU A 440 7.65 -39.92 22.50
CA LEU A 440 8.77 -39.72 21.58
C LEU A 440 8.89 -38.26 21.10
N VAL A 441 10.11 -37.75 21.15
CA VAL A 441 10.58 -36.54 20.44
C VAL A 441 10.81 -36.91 19.00
N GLY A 442 10.10 -36.23 18.07
CA GLY A 442 10.30 -36.33 16.64
C GLY A 442 11.13 -35.16 16.11
N LEU A 443 12.39 -35.45 15.83
CA LEU A 443 13.31 -34.56 15.10
C LEU A 443 13.10 -34.81 13.60
N VAL A 444 12.80 -33.76 12.80
CA VAL A 444 12.83 -33.80 11.33
C VAL A 444 13.58 -32.54 10.87
N GLY A 445 14.78 -32.60 10.45
CA GLY A 445 15.35 -33.01 9.22
C GLY A 445 15.36 -31.86 8.22
N LEU A 446 16.48 -31.06 8.26
CA LEU A 446 16.83 -30.04 7.27
C LEU A 446 17.29 -30.75 5.97
N LEU A 447 16.63 -30.51 4.85
CA LEU A 447 17.12 -30.92 3.54
C LEU A 447 17.50 -29.68 2.72
N MET A 448 18.81 -29.44 2.58
CA MET A 448 19.37 -28.53 1.55
C MET A 448 19.32 -29.25 0.20
N VAL A 449 18.84 -28.56 -0.82
CA VAL A 449 19.09 -28.92 -2.21
C VAL A 449 19.87 -27.79 -2.86
N LEU A 450 21.14 -28.11 -3.16
CA LEU A 450 22.06 -27.37 -4.02
C LEU A 450 21.81 -27.80 -5.48
N GLY A 451 21.74 -26.86 -6.38
CA GLY A 451 21.79 -27.05 -7.83
C GLY A 451 21.53 -25.73 -8.53
N GLY A 452 22.36 -25.21 -9.31
CA GLY A 452 23.34 -25.51 -10.26
C GLY A 452 23.59 -24.22 -11.04
N VAL A 453 24.82 -23.81 -11.08
CA VAL A 453 25.35 -22.67 -11.85
C VAL A 453 25.25 -22.99 -13.34
N ILE A 454 24.66 -22.15 -14.16
CA ILE A 454 24.89 -22.12 -15.61
C ILE A 454 25.30 -20.70 -15.97
N GLY A 455 26.55 -20.63 -16.45
CA GLY A 455 27.20 -19.41 -16.91
C GLY A 455 26.59 -18.89 -18.22
N ALA A 456 26.47 -17.60 -18.33
CA ALA A 456 26.23 -16.90 -19.57
C ALA A 456 27.46 -16.07 -19.95
N GLN A 457 27.99 -16.35 -21.11
CA GLN A 457 29.14 -15.69 -21.76
C GLN A 457 28.75 -14.26 -22.19
N ARG A 458 29.67 -13.34 -21.95
CA ARG A 458 29.64 -11.98 -22.55
C ARG A 458 30.14 -12.05 -24.00
N PRO A 459 29.59 -11.28 -24.92
CA PRO A 459 30.29 -10.94 -26.15
C PRO A 459 31.14 -9.68 -25.99
N SER A 460 32.29 -9.74 -26.61
CA SER A 460 33.37 -8.78 -26.64
C SER A 460 33.03 -7.51 -27.44
N THR A 461 33.51 -6.40 -26.93
CA THR A 461 33.63 -5.11 -27.61
C THR A 461 34.64 -5.17 -28.77
N SER A 462 34.27 -4.64 -29.93
CA SER A 462 35.23 -4.16 -30.95
C SER A 462 34.99 -2.67 -31.21
N THR A 463 36.00 -1.91 -30.87
CA THR A 463 36.21 -0.52 -31.25
C THR A 463 36.58 -0.42 -32.74
N SER A 464 35.95 0.53 -33.47
CA SER A 464 36.61 1.13 -34.64
C SER A 464 36.30 2.62 -34.70
N THR A 465 37.36 3.37 -34.71
CA THR A 465 37.55 4.80 -34.88
C THR A 465 37.46 5.21 -36.37
N SER A 466 37.12 6.47 -36.56
CA SER A 466 37.33 7.38 -37.69
C SER A 466 36.03 7.77 -38.41
N GLY A 467 35.75 9.03 -38.75
CA GLY A 467 36.54 10.19 -38.98
C GLY A 467 35.59 11.41 -39.21
N ARG A 468 36.15 12.54 -39.01
CA ARG A 468 35.57 13.87 -39.29
C ARG A 468 35.09 13.99 -40.74
N ASP A 469 33.99 14.74 -40.95
CA ASP A 469 34.13 15.94 -41.80
C ASP A 469 32.92 16.89 -41.64
N ARG A 470 33.26 18.17 -41.55
CA ARG A 470 32.39 19.35 -41.64
C ARG A 470 31.93 19.53 -43.09
N VAL A 471 30.76 20.11 -43.31
CA VAL A 471 30.55 21.40 -44.03
C VAL A 471 29.06 21.65 -44.33
N ARG A 472 28.63 22.86 -43.93
CA ARG A 472 27.49 23.73 -44.22
C ARG A 472 26.15 23.47 -43.58
#